data_9525294a787125dcd83f3e051d6be1b7
#
_entry.id   9525294a787125dcd83f3e051d6be1b7
#
_cell.length_a   1.000
_cell.length_b   1.000
_cell.length_c   1.000
_cell.angle_alpha   90.00
_cell.angle_beta   90.00
_cell.angle_gamma   90.00
#
_symmetry.space_group_name_H-M   'P 1'
#
loop_
_entity.id
_entity.type
_entity.pdbx_description
1 polymer ?
#
loop_
_entity_poly.entity_id
_entity_poly.type
_entity_poly.pdbx_seq_one_letter_code
_entity_poly.pdbx_strand_id
1 'polypeptide(L)'
;RKCPPFCIQPMNVAPGVTTVGEAEIFRFMDRKLASGYGLIVDARTPSWYEKGTIPGSVNIPFTVFAGDDSDPETAAALERIGGKRRGEIGWATGAIEKVAAPLGLFGADQKTASWDFSDAKDLLIWCNGPWCGQSPRAIKGLISHGYPAGKIYYYRGGMQMWKILGLTIVVPDSGKSVALK
;
A
#
# COMPACT_ATOMS: atom_id res chain seq x y z
N ARG A 1 12.91 9.79 -22.49
CA ARG A 1 13.86 10.67 -21.78
C ARG A 1 14.20 10.04 -20.44
N LYS A 2 15.49 9.81 -20.15
CA LYS A 2 15.91 9.42 -18.81
C LYS A 2 15.56 10.54 -17.84
N CYS A 3 14.84 10.19 -16.78
CA CYS A 3 14.60 11.11 -15.69
C CYS A 3 15.91 11.43 -14.96
N PRO A 4 16.18 12.70 -14.64
CA PRO A 4 17.15 13.04 -13.59
C PRO A 4 16.64 12.44 -12.25
N PRO A 5 17.49 12.42 -11.18
CA PRO A 5 17.12 11.83 -9.88
C PRO A 5 15.80 12.32 -9.27
N PHE A 6 15.26 13.44 -9.73
CA PHE A 6 14.09 14.12 -9.18
C PHE A 6 12.94 14.28 -10.18
N CYS A 7 12.72 13.28 -11.02
CA CYS A 7 11.50 13.29 -11.86
C CYS A 7 10.24 13.22 -11.02
N ILE A 8 9.26 14.02 -11.40
CA ILE A 8 7.92 13.95 -10.82
C ILE A 8 7.25 12.64 -11.23
N GLN A 9 6.76 11.88 -10.27
CA GLN A 9 6.03 10.64 -10.50
C GLN A 9 4.67 10.93 -11.17
N PRO A 10 4.15 10.03 -12.01
CA PRO A 10 2.82 10.18 -12.60
C PRO A 10 1.73 10.32 -11.54
N MET A 11 0.64 11.00 -11.89
CA MET A 11 -0.56 11.04 -11.05
C MET A 11 -1.19 9.65 -10.92
N ASN A 12 -1.30 8.92 -12.02
CA ASN A 12 -1.80 7.55 -12.03
C ASN A 12 -0.62 6.58 -12.00
N VAL A 13 -0.44 5.88 -10.90
CA VAL A 13 0.66 4.92 -10.71
C VAL A 13 0.39 3.59 -11.40
N ALA A 14 -0.87 3.15 -11.42
CA ALA A 14 -1.34 1.95 -12.11
C ALA A 14 -2.87 2.01 -12.32
N PRO A 15 -3.42 1.26 -13.29
CA PRO A 15 -4.86 1.13 -13.46
C PRO A 15 -5.54 0.62 -12.18
N GLY A 16 -6.70 1.21 -11.84
CA GLY A 16 -7.47 0.83 -10.65
C GLY A 16 -7.00 1.47 -9.34
N VAL A 17 -5.79 2.02 -9.27
CA VAL A 17 -5.29 2.72 -8.08
C VAL A 17 -5.83 4.15 -8.04
N THR A 18 -6.37 4.54 -6.87
CA THR A 18 -6.90 5.90 -6.67
C THR A 18 -5.82 6.83 -6.10
N THR A 19 -5.47 7.89 -6.82
CA THR A 19 -4.61 8.95 -6.26
C THR A 19 -5.44 9.89 -5.40
N VAL A 20 -4.93 10.21 -4.21
CA VAL A 20 -5.63 10.98 -3.18
C VAL A 20 -4.82 12.19 -2.71
N GLY A 21 -5.52 13.18 -2.22
CA GLY A 21 -4.97 14.33 -1.49
C GLY A 21 -5.21 14.22 0.02
N GLU A 22 -4.89 15.29 0.73
CA GLU A 22 -4.90 15.32 2.21
C GLU A 22 -6.32 15.18 2.77
N ALA A 23 -7.31 15.75 2.12
CA ALA A 23 -8.71 15.62 2.55
C ALA A 23 -9.20 14.17 2.53
N GLU A 24 -8.79 13.40 1.51
CA GLU A 24 -9.09 11.98 1.41
C GLU A 24 -8.34 11.17 2.45
N ILE A 25 -7.11 11.58 2.84
CA ILE A 25 -6.37 10.94 3.95
C ILE A 25 -7.14 11.07 5.26
N PHE A 26 -7.63 12.25 5.60
CA PHE A 26 -8.43 12.44 6.82
C PHE A 26 -9.70 11.59 6.80
N ARG A 27 -10.41 11.51 5.66
CA ARG A 27 -11.56 10.62 5.50
C ARG A 27 -11.19 9.14 5.65
N PHE A 28 -10.01 8.76 5.14
CA PHE A 28 -9.48 7.41 5.27
C PHE A 28 -9.18 7.08 6.72
N MET A 29 -8.55 8.00 7.46
CA MET A 29 -8.28 7.85 8.90
C MET A 29 -9.55 7.65 9.69
N ASP A 30 -10.53 8.50 9.46
CA ASP A 30 -11.81 8.48 10.19
C ASP A 30 -12.65 7.23 9.90
N ARG A 31 -12.72 6.81 8.64
CA ARG A 31 -13.63 5.74 8.23
C ARG A 31 -12.99 4.36 8.16
N LYS A 32 -11.78 4.27 7.57
CA LYS A 32 -11.16 2.98 7.24
C LYS A 32 -10.11 2.56 8.26
N LEU A 33 -9.24 3.50 8.67
CA LEU A 33 -8.24 3.21 9.69
C LEU A 33 -8.90 2.97 11.05
N ALA A 34 -9.79 3.84 11.49
CA ALA A 34 -10.47 3.72 12.78
C ALA A 34 -11.32 2.44 12.91
N SER A 35 -11.89 1.96 11.81
CA SER A 35 -12.67 0.70 11.79
C SER A 35 -11.81 -0.56 11.64
N GLY A 36 -10.49 -0.43 11.44
CA GLY A 36 -9.59 -1.56 11.20
C GLY A 36 -9.62 -2.15 9.78
N TYR A 37 -10.49 -1.64 8.90
CA TYR A 37 -10.57 -2.07 7.49
C TYR A 37 -9.51 -1.44 6.59
N GLY A 38 -8.79 -0.43 7.08
CA GLY A 38 -7.73 0.26 6.35
C GLY A 38 -6.41 0.26 7.08
N LEU A 39 -5.34 0.47 6.31
CA LEU A 39 -3.99 0.62 6.83
C LEU A 39 -3.30 1.78 6.08
N ILE A 40 -2.62 2.66 6.80
CA ILE A 40 -1.77 3.68 6.21
C ILE A 40 -0.34 3.17 6.21
N VAL A 41 0.27 3.08 5.03
CA VAL A 41 1.60 2.50 4.83
C VAL A 41 2.59 3.59 4.46
N ASP A 42 3.57 3.77 5.32
CA ASP A 42 4.78 4.51 5.01
C ASP A 42 5.76 3.58 4.27
N ALA A 43 5.88 3.76 2.96
CA ALA A 43 6.72 2.93 2.10
C ALA A 43 8.20 3.34 2.09
N ARG A 44 8.59 4.30 2.92
CA ARG A 44 9.98 4.75 3.04
C ARG A 44 10.83 3.71 3.77
N THR A 45 12.15 3.89 3.67
CA THR A 45 13.08 3.10 4.47
C THR A 45 12.90 3.37 5.98
N PRO A 46 13.23 2.41 6.86
CA PRO A 46 13.08 2.59 8.32
C PRO A 46 13.74 3.86 8.83
N SER A 47 14.92 4.21 8.35
CA SER A 47 15.65 5.42 8.75
C SER A 47 14.92 6.74 8.45
N TRP A 48 14.01 6.77 7.47
CA TRP A 48 13.12 7.91 7.23
C TRP A 48 11.87 7.86 8.10
N TYR A 49 11.32 6.68 8.33
CA TYR A 49 10.18 6.47 9.22
C TYR A 49 10.48 6.93 10.65
N GLU A 50 11.62 6.54 11.19
CA GLU A 50 12.10 6.90 12.54
C GLU A 50 12.24 8.41 12.76
N LYS A 51 12.50 9.18 11.69
CA LYS A 51 12.57 10.66 11.74
C LYS A 51 11.21 11.35 11.76
N GLY A 52 10.15 10.59 11.64
CA GLY A 52 8.77 11.07 11.67
C GLY A 52 7.93 10.56 10.52
N THR A 53 6.67 10.29 10.83
CA THR A 53 5.69 9.69 9.90
C THR A 53 4.33 10.39 10.02
N ILE A 54 3.45 10.14 9.06
CA ILE A 54 2.04 10.57 9.13
C ILE A 54 1.35 9.76 10.23
N PRO A 55 0.56 10.39 11.13
CA PRO A 55 -0.12 9.68 12.21
C PRO A 55 -0.90 8.45 11.72
N GLY A 56 -0.83 7.37 12.47
CA GLY A 56 -1.49 6.11 12.14
C GLY A 56 -0.80 5.27 11.06
N SER A 57 0.33 5.73 10.52
CA SER A 57 1.10 4.95 9.56
C SER A 57 1.90 3.83 10.21
N VAL A 58 1.97 2.71 9.52
CA VAL A 58 2.95 1.64 9.78
C VAL A 58 4.03 1.66 8.73
N ASN A 59 5.26 1.36 9.09
CA ASN A 59 6.33 1.24 8.11
C ASN A 59 6.31 -0.16 7.48
N ILE A 60 6.18 -0.20 6.17
CA ILE A 60 6.46 -1.36 5.34
C ILE A 60 7.29 -0.84 4.17
N PRO A 61 8.62 -0.97 4.23
CA PRO A 61 9.50 -0.46 3.20
C PRO A 61 9.14 -0.99 1.82
N PHE A 62 9.28 -0.14 0.80
CA PHE A 62 8.92 -0.49 -0.58
C PHE A 62 9.64 -1.73 -1.11
N THR A 63 10.80 -2.06 -0.55
CA THR A 63 11.60 -3.25 -0.90
C THR A 63 10.94 -4.55 -0.50
N VAL A 64 10.13 -4.54 0.57
CA VAL A 64 9.43 -5.73 1.07
C VAL A 64 8.49 -6.30 0.00
N PHE A 65 7.78 -5.46 -0.73
CA PHE A 65 6.87 -5.92 -1.80
C PHE A 65 7.59 -6.20 -3.13
N ALA A 66 8.91 -6.05 -3.18
CA ALA A 66 9.72 -6.42 -4.34
C ALA A 66 10.26 -7.86 -4.26
N GLY A 67 10.15 -8.52 -3.09
CA GLY A 67 10.46 -9.93 -2.90
C GLY A 67 9.45 -10.83 -3.61
N ASP A 68 9.75 -12.11 -3.68
CA ASP A 68 8.82 -13.11 -4.21
C ASP A 68 7.93 -13.69 -3.09
N ASP A 69 6.96 -14.52 -3.47
CA ASP A 69 5.99 -15.12 -2.54
C ASP A 69 6.66 -16.06 -1.50
N SER A 70 7.88 -16.52 -1.74
CA SER A 70 8.64 -17.40 -0.83
C SER A 70 9.46 -16.62 0.20
N ASP A 71 9.68 -15.33 -0.02
CA ASP A 71 10.38 -14.47 0.93
C ASP A 71 9.54 -14.29 2.21
N PRO A 72 10.06 -14.67 3.38
CA PRO A 72 9.32 -14.58 4.65
C PRO A 72 8.88 -13.16 5.00
N GLU A 73 9.68 -12.14 4.69
CA GLU A 73 9.34 -10.75 4.99
C GLU A 73 8.20 -10.27 4.10
N THR A 74 8.26 -10.59 2.80
CA THR A 74 7.18 -10.32 1.84
C THR A 74 5.90 -11.02 2.27
N ALA A 75 5.98 -12.31 2.60
CA ALA A 75 4.83 -13.08 3.04
C ALA A 75 4.16 -12.50 4.29
N ALA A 76 4.94 -12.20 5.32
CA ALA A 76 4.42 -11.59 6.56
C ALA A 76 3.76 -10.22 6.30
N ALA A 77 4.33 -9.43 5.39
CA ALA A 77 3.74 -8.15 5.00
C ALA A 77 2.41 -8.33 4.27
N LEU A 78 2.32 -9.28 3.33
CA LEU A 78 1.07 -9.59 2.62
C LEU A 78 -0.02 -10.12 3.55
N GLU A 79 0.32 -10.97 4.52
CA GLU A 79 -0.60 -11.44 5.56
C GLU A 79 -1.10 -10.28 6.44
N ARG A 80 -0.23 -9.37 6.85
CA ARG A 80 -0.58 -8.19 7.66
C ARG A 80 -1.62 -7.29 6.99
N ILE A 81 -1.61 -7.24 5.67
CA ILE A 81 -2.56 -6.44 4.88
C ILE A 81 -3.80 -7.23 4.43
N GLY A 82 -3.99 -8.44 4.96
CA GLY A 82 -5.18 -9.26 4.76
C GLY A 82 -5.08 -10.29 3.65
N GLY A 83 -3.89 -10.54 3.12
CA GLY A 83 -3.63 -11.69 2.26
C GLY A 83 -3.64 -13.00 3.07
N LYS A 84 -4.18 -14.06 2.47
CA LYS A 84 -4.13 -15.41 3.03
C LYS A 84 -3.37 -16.31 2.08
N ARG A 85 -2.39 -17.06 2.58
CA ARG A 85 -1.69 -18.05 1.76
C ARG A 85 -2.65 -19.14 1.34
N ARG A 86 -2.55 -19.52 0.07
CA ARG A 86 -3.29 -20.64 -0.49
C ARG A 86 -2.39 -21.87 -0.49
N GLY A 87 -2.95 -23.00 -0.09
CA GLY A 87 -2.33 -24.31 -0.29
C GLY A 87 -2.42 -24.77 -1.75
N GLU A 88 -2.02 -26.00 -2.02
CA GLU A 88 -2.17 -26.60 -3.36
C GLU A 88 -3.62 -26.54 -3.82
N ILE A 89 -3.82 -25.93 -4.99
CA ILE A 89 -5.14 -25.76 -5.58
C ILE A 89 -5.37 -26.94 -6.51
N GLY A 90 -6.39 -27.73 -6.23
CA GLY A 90 -6.82 -28.80 -7.13
C GLY A 90 -7.13 -28.24 -8.52
N TRP A 91 -6.83 -29.01 -9.57
CA TRP A 91 -7.02 -28.60 -10.97
C TRP A 91 -8.44 -28.11 -11.29
N ALA A 92 -9.45 -28.74 -10.70
CA ALA A 92 -10.86 -28.38 -10.91
C ALA A 92 -11.18 -26.99 -10.34
N THR A 93 -10.70 -26.68 -9.12
CA THR A 93 -10.86 -25.36 -8.48
C THR A 93 -10.14 -24.29 -9.28
N GLY A 94 -8.92 -24.54 -9.72
CA GLY A 94 -8.16 -23.61 -10.56
C GLY A 94 -8.81 -23.34 -11.92
N ALA A 95 -9.44 -24.33 -12.53
CA ALA A 95 -10.18 -24.17 -13.79
C ALA A 95 -11.44 -23.30 -13.58
N ILE A 96 -12.20 -23.55 -12.53
CA ILE A 96 -13.41 -22.77 -12.19
C ILE A 96 -13.02 -21.31 -11.90
N GLU A 97 -11.98 -21.06 -11.11
CA GLU A 97 -11.52 -19.70 -10.79
C GLU A 97 -11.07 -18.93 -12.04
N LYS A 98 -10.37 -19.57 -12.98
CA LYS A 98 -9.97 -18.92 -14.24
C LYS A 98 -11.16 -18.45 -15.08
N VAL A 99 -12.26 -19.18 -15.05
CA VAL A 99 -13.50 -18.80 -15.75
C VAL A 99 -14.29 -17.75 -14.96
N ALA A 100 -14.28 -17.84 -13.64
CA ALA A 100 -15.03 -16.97 -12.76
C ALA A 100 -14.37 -15.59 -12.57
N ALA A 101 -13.03 -15.51 -12.63
CA ALA A 101 -12.29 -14.27 -12.37
C ALA A 101 -12.67 -13.11 -13.30
N PRO A 102 -12.78 -13.26 -14.63
CA PRO A 102 -13.19 -12.16 -15.51
C PRO A 102 -14.62 -11.67 -15.26
N LEU A 103 -15.44 -12.50 -14.59
CA LEU A 103 -16.84 -12.20 -14.27
C LEU A 103 -17.00 -11.67 -12.83
N GLY A 104 -15.93 -11.57 -12.05
CA GLY A 104 -15.97 -11.19 -10.63
C GLY A 104 -16.75 -12.17 -9.74
N LEU A 105 -16.94 -13.41 -10.20
CA LEU A 105 -17.75 -14.40 -9.48
C LEU A 105 -16.91 -15.08 -8.39
N PHE A 106 -17.53 -15.30 -7.21
CA PHE A 106 -16.94 -16.00 -6.07
C PHE A 106 -15.63 -15.40 -5.55
N GLY A 107 -15.36 -14.10 -5.85
CA GLY A 107 -14.10 -13.44 -5.49
C GLY A 107 -12.87 -14.03 -6.17
N ALA A 108 -13.05 -14.69 -7.29
CA ALA A 108 -11.94 -15.31 -8.05
C ALA A 108 -10.98 -14.27 -8.63
N ASP A 109 -11.45 -13.05 -8.87
CA ASP A 109 -10.67 -11.89 -9.29
C ASP A 109 -9.70 -11.37 -8.20
N GLN A 110 -9.91 -11.82 -6.95
CA GLN A 110 -9.07 -11.47 -5.78
C GLN A 110 -8.13 -12.60 -5.36
N LYS A 111 -8.01 -13.64 -6.18
CA LYS A 111 -7.21 -14.84 -5.88
C LYS A 111 -6.14 -15.05 -6.95
N THR A 112 -4.95 -15.38 -6.48
CA THR A 112 -3.83 -15.84 -7.31
C THR A 112 -3.52 -17.31 -7.03
N ALA A 113 -2.49 -17.86 -7.64
CA ALA A 113 -2.02 -19.20 -7.31
C ALA A 113 -1.56 -19.31 -5.84
N SER A 114 -0.92 -18.27 -5.32
CA SER A 114 -0.30 -18.25 -3.99
C SER A 114 -1.15 -17.58 -2.92
N TRP A 115 -2.02 -16.63 -3.31
CA TRP A 115 -2.71 -15.74 -2.37
C TRP A 115 -4.22 -15.64 -2.61
N ASP A 116 -4.96 -15.47 -1.51
CA ASP A 116 -6.35 -15.05 -1.49
C ASP A 116 -6.43 -13.67 -0.81
N PHE A 117 -6.85 -12.66 -1.55
CA PHE A 117 -7.00 -11.28 -1.10
C PHE A 117 -8.46 -10.88 -0.87
N SER A 118 -9.37 -11.84 -0.71
CA SER A 118 -10.80 -11.54 -0.43
C SER A 118 -11.00 -10.70 0.82
N ASP A 119 -10.12 -10.86 1.83
CA ASP A 119 -10.12 -10.08 3.06
C ASP A 119 -9.07 -8.94 3.07
N ALA A 120 -8.53 -8.59 1.90
CA ALA A 120 -7.55 -7.52 1.78
C ALA A 120 -8.06 -6.20 2.34
N LYS A 121 -7.22 -5.50 3.10
CA LYS A 121 -7.50 -4.18 3.65
C LYS A 121 -7.44 -3.11 2.56
N ASP A 122 -8.08 -1.98 2.79
CA ASP A 122 -7.78 -0.78 2.01
C ASP A 122 -6.44 -0.20 2.43
N LEU A 123 -5.56 0.10 1.48
CA LEU A 123 -4.21 0.62 1.77
C LEU A 123 -4.07 2.05 1.27
N LEU A 124 -3.66 2.95 2.16
CA LEU A 124 -3.21 4.28 1.78
C LEU A 124 -1.69 4.30 1.84
N ILE A 125 -1.04 4.42 0.67
CA ILE A 125 0.41 4.26 0.53
C ILE A 125 1.06 5.57 0.12
N TRP A 126 2.14 5.95 0.81
CA TRP A 126 2.84 7.19 0.60
C TRP A 126 4.37 7.07 0.82
N CYS A 127 5.14 8.08 0.40
CA CYS A 127 6.58 8.20 0.63
C CYS A 127 7.01 9.65 0.80
N ASN A 128 8.21 10.04 0.34
CA ASN A 128 8.76 11.37 0.66
C ASN A 128 8.07 12.54 -0.06
N GLY A 129 7.55 12.35 -1.26
CA GLY A 129 6.94 13.44 -2.02
C GLY A 129 6.69 13.10 -3.49
N PRO A 130 6.25 14.07 -4.32
CA PRO A 130 5.86 13.83 -5.71
C PRO A 130 6.98 13.28 -6.60
N TRP A 131 8.21 13.47 -6.23
CA TRP A 131 9.42 12.97 -6.92
C TRP A 131 9.85 11.57 -6.45
N CYS A 132 9.30 11.08 -5.34
CA CYS A 132 9.73 9.84 -4.71
C CYS A 132 9.15 8.61 -5.42
N GLY A 133 10.02 7.68 -5.82
CA GLY A 133 9.63 6.43 -6.48
C GLY A 133 9.32 5.26 -5.53
N GLN A 134 9.44 5.43 -4.21
CA GLN A 134 9.30 4.32 -3.25
C GLN A 134 7.85 3.80 -3.18
N SER A 135 6.87 4.68 -2.94
CA SER A 135 5.47 4.26 -2.94
C SER A 135 4.97 3.74 -4.31
N PRO A 136 5.34 4.32 -5.48
CA PRO A 136 5.04 3.69 -6.76
C PRO A 136 5.61 2.28 -6.92
N ARG A 137 6.81 2.01 -6.40
CA ARG A 137 7.41 0.66 -6.43
C ARG A 137 6.66 -0.30 -5.51
N ALA A 138 6.34 0.12 -4.28
CA ALA A 138 5.54 -0.67 -3.35
C ALA A 138 4.19 -1.05 -3.97
N ILE A 139 3.49 -0.09 -4.58
CA ILE A 139 2.19 -0.31 -5.24
C ILE A 139 2.32 -1.32 -6.38
N LYS A 140 3.32 -1.16 -7.24
CA LYS A 140 3.56 -2.10 -8.35
C LYS A 140 3.91 -3.51 -7.86
N GLY A 141 4.70 -3.62 -6.79
CA GLY A 141 5.01 -4.89 -6.14
C GLY A 141 3.74 -5.56 -5.59
N LEU A 142 2.90 -4.83 -4.87
CA LEU A 142 1.61 -5.34 -4.39
C LEU A 142 0.73 -5.88 -5.52
N ILE A 143 0.61 -5.12 -6.62
CA ILE A 143 -0.17 -5.54 -7.79
C ILE A 143 0.43 -6.80 -8.44
N SER A 144 1.77 -6.94 -8.48
CA SER A 144 2.41 -8.15 -9.02
C SER A 144 2.14 -9.40 -8.18
N HIS A 145 1.90 -9.27 -6.86
CA HIS A 145 1.42 -10.34 -6.00
C HIS A 145 -0.08 -10.61 -6.14
N GLY A 146 -0.81 -9.81 -6.95
CA GLY A 146 -2.25 -9.94 -7.16
C GLY A 146 -3.11 -9.16 -6.17
N TYR A 147 -2.52 -8.23 -5.41
CA TYR A 147 -3.30 -7.37 -4.50
C TYR A 147 -4.29 -6.51 -5.29
N PRO A 148 -5.58 -6.40 -4.87
CA PRO A 148 -6.59 -5.69 -5.62
C PRO A 148 -6.26 -4.19 -5.75
N ALA A 149 -6.01 -3.73 -6.97
CA ALA A 149 -5.65 -2.33 -7.24
C ALA A 149 -6.72 -1.33 -6.76
N GLY A 150 -8.00 -1.71 -6.80
CA GLY A 150 -9.11 -0.89 -6.31
C GLY A 150 -9.13 -0.65 -4.79
N LYS A 151 -8.33 -1.40 -4.03
CA LYS A 151 -8.14 -1.21 -2.59
C LYS A 151 -6.91 -0.35 -2.26
N ILE A 152 -6.19 0.17 -3.27
CA ILE A 152 -4.98 0.96 -3.08
C ILE A 152 -5.26 2.44 -3.33
N TYR A 153 -4.93 3.25 -2.35
CA TYR A 153 -4.98 4.70 -2.36
C TYR A 153 -3.54 5.23 -2.36
N TYR A 154 -3.18 6.02 -3.35
CA TYR A 154 -1.83 6.57 -3.51
C TYR A 154 -1.78 8.03 -3.09
N TYR A 155 -1.13 8.34 -1.97
CA TYR A 155 -0.84 9.71 -1.60
C TYR A 155 0.51 10.15 -2.20
N ARG A 156 0.42 10.79 -3.37
CA ARG A 156 1.59 11.24 -4.13
C ARG A 156 2.33 12.40 -3.44
N GLY A 157 1.60 13.26 -2.71
CA GLY A 157 2.15 14.41 -1.99
C GLY A 157 3.21 14.03 -0.97
N GLY A 158 3.02 12.90 -0.29
CA GLY A 158 3.93 12.33 0.67
C GLY A 158 4.27 13.28 1.82
N MET A 159 5.35 12.98 2.53
CA MET A 159 5.81 13.77 3.67
C MET A 159 6.10 15.23 3.31
N GLN A 160 6.53 15.52 2.08
CA GLN A 160 6.84 16.87 1.66
C GLN A 160 5.62 17.78 1.69
N MET A 161 4.52 17.36 1.02
CA MET A 161 3.28 18.16 1.01
C MET A 161 2.63 18.20 2.40
N TRP A 162 2.66 17.07 3.11
CA TRP A 162 2.18 16.98 4.49
C TRP A 162 2.80 18.05 5.41
N LYS A 163 4.15 18.21 5.33
CA LYS A 163 4.87 19.22 6.09
C LYS A 163 4.64 20.64 5.61
N ILE A 164 4.57 20.88 4.30
CA ILE A 164 4.30 22.21 3.72
C ILE A 164 2.95 22.75 4.22
N LEU A 165 1.96 21.87 4.38
CA LEU A 165 0.64 22.21 4.91
C LEU A 165 0.61 22.33 6.45
N GLY A 166 1.72 22.18 7.14
CA GLY A 166 1.80 22.27 8.59
C GLY A 166 1.08 21.15 9.35
N LEU A 167 0.85 19.99 8.70
CA LEU A 167 0.12 18.89 9.30
C LEU A 167 0.99 18.12 10.31
N THR A 168 0.33 17.58 11.33
CA THR A 168 0.98 16.86 12.43
C THR A 168 1.76 15.66 11.94
N ILE A 169 2.98 15.48 12.45
CA ILE A 169 3.79 14.27 12.31
C ILE A 169 3.99 13.60 13.67
N VAL A 170 4.19 12.30 13.68
CA VAL A 170 4.57 11.55 14.87
C VAL A 170 5.95 10.94 14.68
N VAL A 171 6.73 10.90 15.75
CA VAL A 171 8.02 10.19 15.76
C VAL A 171 7.75 8.85 16.42
N PRO A 172 7.95 7.73 15.69
CA PRO A 172 7.81 6.40 16.29
C PRO A 172 8.70 6.26 17.54
N ASP A 173 8.28 5.45 18.48
CA ASP A 173 8.98 5.14 19.75
C ASP A 173 9.13 6.31 20.75
N SER A 174 8.86 7.54 20.35
CA SER A 174 8.91 8.67 21.28
C SER A 174 7.59 8.95 22.01
N GLY A 175 6.47 8.38 21.53
CA GLY A 175 5.13 8.68 22.03
C GLY A 175 4.71 10.16 21.89
N LYS A 176 5.55 10.97 21.28
CA LYS A 176 5.35 12.42 21.12
C LYS A 176 4.88 12.72 19.69
N SER A 177 3.68 13.27 19.58
CA SER A 177 3.27 13.93 18.34
C SER A 177 3.96 15.29 18.27
N VAL A 178 4.55 15.60 17.12
CA VAL A 178 5.18 16.89 16.86
C VAL A 178 4.27 17.66 15.90
N ALA A 179 3.56 18.66 16.41
CA ALA A 179 2.92 19.64 15.55
C ALA A 179 4.01 20.60 15.02
N LEU A 180 4.08 20.78 13.73
CA LEU A 180 4.91 21.81 13.12
C LEU A 180 4.31 23.18 13.49
N LYS A 181 5.09 24.03 14.13
CA LYS A 181 4.76 25.43 14.37
C LYS A 181 5.01 26.25 13.12
#